data_fd99b294ea98425ae5bf8e28909c242a
#
_entry.id   fd99b294ea98425ae5bf8e28909c242a
#
_cell.length_a   1.000
_cell.length_b   1.000
_cell.length_c   1.000
_cell.angle_alpha   90.00
_cell.angle_beta   90.00
_cell.angle_gamma   90.00
#
_symmetry.space_group_name_H-M   'P 1'
#
loop_
_entity.id
_entity.type
_entity.pdbx_description
1 polymer ?
#
loop_
_entity_poly.entity_id
_entity_poly.type
_entity_poly.pdbx_seq_one_letter_code
_entity_poly.pdbx_strand_id
1 'polypeptide(L)'
;MTPAVAVVTDSTACLSPELTASGGIRAVPLRVVLGGRAAAEDTAPGGGAPDGGTGRGSKTGLVPAVNIIQVEAILRAGGRVGTASPSPDQFADAYAAAAAGGAEAVVSVHLSGRLSGTLNSASLAAASAPVPVHVVDSQSIGMGLGIAVLTAAAAAHAGAAAAAVAAAAASRAASLRSYFALDAPGYLLAGGRLEATPALPESALTVRPLLHISNGSIVLLEKARTQSGALRRLGQLAVEFAGDRPADLAVQYIGDAGRAADFAAQLARLIPGVRRTYLGAADAVICAHTGPGMLGVVVAPC
;
A
#
# COMPACT_ATOMS: atom_id res chain seq x y z
N MET A 1 24.52 11.77 11.30
CA MET A 1 24.89 10.37 11.60
C MET A 1 23.78 9.48 11.11
N THR A 2 24.09 8.39 10.40
CA THR A 2 23.11 7.37 10.02
C THR A 2 22.60 6.68 11.29
N PRO A 3 21.29 6.50 11.48
CA PRO A 3 20.79 5.76 12.65
C PRO A 3 21.30 4.30 12.60
N ALA A 4 21.61 3.74 13.77
CA ALA A 4 22.05 2.34 13.90
C ALA A 4 21.00 1.34 13.36
N VAL A 5 19.73 1.76 13.31
CA VAL A 5 18.62 0.99 12.76
C VAL A 5 18.11 1.65 11.49
N ALA A 6 18.21 0.96 10.34
CA ALA A 6 17.62 1.41 9.10
C ALA A 6 16.15 0.96 8.99
N VAL A 7 15.32 1.79 8.34
CA VAL A 7 13.91 1.46 8.10
C VAL A 7 13.69 1.19 6.62
N VAL A 8 13.14 0.02 6.32
CA VAL A 8 12.76 -0.42 4.97
C VAL A 8 11.24 -0.60 4.92
N THR A 9 10.65 -0.26 3.80
CA THR A 9 9.22 -0.47 3.53
C THR A 9 9.00 -0.85 2.06
N ASP A 10 7.76 -0.84 1.61
CA ASP A 10 7.40 -1.00 0.21
C ASP A 10 6.64 0.23 -0.32
N SER A 11 6.51 0.32 -1.66
CA SER A 11 5.92 1.51 -2.31
C SER A 11 4.48 1.78 -1.91
N THR A 12 3.74 0.76 -1.46
CA THR A 12 2.34 0.94 -1.03
C THR A 12 2.18 1.70 0.28
N ALA A 13 3.29 2.07 0.97
CA ALA A 13 3.26 3.02 2.08
C ALA A 13 2.83 4.43 1.66
N CYS A 14 2.90 4.74 0.35
CA CYS A 14 2.47 6.01 -0.24
C CYS A 14 3.11 7.24 0.43
N LEU A 15 4.34 7.11 0.87
CA LEU A 15 5.11 8.22 1.42
C LEU A 15 5.61 9.11 0.29
N SER A 16 5.53 10.42 0.47
CA SER A 16 6.14 11.34 -0.49
C SER A 16 7.67 11.22 -0.49
N PRO A 17 8.35 11.65 -1.58
CA PRO A 17 9.81 11.66 -1.62
C PRO A 17 10.44 12.43 -0.45
N GLU A 18 9.80 13.53 -0.02
CA GLU A 18 10.26 14.36 1.10
C GLU A 18 10.17 13.59 2.43
N LEU A 19 9.06 12.88 2.69
CA LEU A 19 8.89 12.05 3.88
C LEU A 19 9.85 10.86 3.89
N THR A 20 10.06 10.25 2.73
CA THR A 20 11.00 9.14 2.58
C THR A 20 12.43 9.60 2.83
N ALA A 21 12.84 10.73 2.24
CA ALA A 21 14.18 11.29 2.42
C ALA A 21 14.43 11.78 3.86
N SER A 22 13.51 12.55 4.42
CA SER A 22 13.64 13.07 5.79
C SER A 22 13.61 11.97 6.86
N GLY A 23 12.90 10.87 6.59
CA GLY A 23 12.87 9.70 7.46
C GLY A 23 14.04 8.73 7.27
N GLY A 24 14.91 8.93 6.28
CA GLY A 24 15.94 7.95 5.92
C GLY A 24 15.36 6.58 5.55
N ILE A 25 14.12 6.58 5.01
CA ILE A 25 13.35 5.38 4.73
C ILE A 25 13.68 4.87 3.33
N ARG A 26 13.93 3.57 3.19
CA ARG A 26 14.11 2.92 1.90
C ARG A 26 12.84 2.19 1.49
N ALA A 27 12.22 2.59 0.39
CA ALA A 27 11.05 1.91 -0.17
C ALA A 27 11.44 0.96 -1.31
N VAL A 28 11.01 -0.29 -1.21
CA VAL A 28 11.16 -1.31 -2.26
C VAL A 28 9.92 -1.28 -3.14
N PRO A 29 10.04 -1.05 -4.47
CA PRO A 29 8.88 -0.85 -5.32
C PRO A 29 8.16 -2.16 -5.64
N LEU A 30 6.83 -2.19 -5.47
CA LEU A 30 5.97 -3.15 -6.14
C LEU A 30 5.85 -2.77 -7.63
N ARG A 31 5.49 -3.73 -8.46
CA ARG A 31 5.39 -3.52 -9.90
C ARG A 31 3.95 -3.60 -10.38
N VAL A 32 3.62 -2.74 -11.33
CA VAL A 32 2.41 -2.83 -12.14
C VAL A 32 2.75 -3.62 -13.41
N VAL A 33 1.90 -4.58 -13.75
CA VAL A 33 2.04 -5.44 -14.93
C VAL A 33 0.95 -5.07 -15.93
N LEU A 34 1.35 -4.62 -17.11
CA LEU A 34 0.44 -4.28 -18.19
C LEU A 34 0.33 -5.44 -19.18
N GLY A 35 -0.89 -5.82 -19.55
CA GLY A 35 -1.15 -6.81 -20.59
C GLY A 35 -0.97 -8.25 -20.11
N GLY A 36 -2.00 -8.79 -19.50
CA GLY A 36 -2.11 -10.23 -19.24
C GLY A 36 -2.35 -11.03 -20.52
N ARG A 37 -1.39 -11.06 -21.46
CA ARG A 37 -1.44 -11.90 -22.66
C ARG A 37 -0.47 -13.07 -22.63
N ALA A 38 0.33 -13.19 -21.59
CA ALA A 38 1.35 -14.23 -21.49
C ALA A 38 0.96 -15.46 -20.66
N ALA A 39 -0.25 -15.53 -20.08
CA ALA A 39 -0.63 -16.65 -19.21
C ALA A 39 -1.82 -17.49 -19.71
N ALA A 40 -2.33 -17.25 -20.92
CA ALA A 40 -3.53 -17.95 -21.42
C ALA A 40 -3.35 -18.71 -22.74
N GLU A 41 -2.15 -18.80 -23.34
CA GLU A 41 -1.94 -19.48 -24.61
C GLU A 41 -1.08 -20.75 -24.56
N ASP A 42 -0.72 -21.28 -23.39
CA ASP A 42 0.09 -22.51 -23.27
C ASP A 42 -0.69 -23.73 -22.77
N THR A 43 -2.00 -23.83 -23.11
CA THR A 43 -2.76 -25.06 -22.96
C THR A 43 -3.50 -25.44 -24.24
N ALA A 44 -2.73 -25.77 -25.27
CA ALA A 44 -3.21 -26.60 -26.38
C ALA A 44 -2.20 -27.74 -26.60
N PRO A 45 -2.62 -29.01 -26.56
CA PRO A 45 -1.75 -30.16 -26.80
C PRO A 45 -1.54 -30.41 -28.29
N GLY A 46 -0.30 -30.43 -28.74
CA GLY A 46 -0.04 -31.05 -30.05
C GLY A 46 1.14 -30.50 -30.84
N GLY A 47 2.28 -31.15 -30.75
CA GLY A 47 3.10 -31.45 -31.93
C GLY A 47 4.31 -30.62 -32.27
N GLY A 48 5.49 -31.17 -32.06
CA GLY A 48 6.64 -30.95 -32.94
C GLY A 48 7.79 -30.08 -32.40
N ALA A 49 8.82 -30.70 -31.85
CA ALA A 49 10.20 -30.21 -31.92
C ALA A 49 10.73 -30.47 -33.34
N PRO A 50 11.86 -29.89 -33.85
CA PRO A 50 13.04 -29.45 -33.13
C PRO A 50 13.63 -28.13 -33.65
N ASP A 51 14.50 -27.43 -32.98
CA ASP A 51 15.94 -27.34 -33.28
C ASP A 51 16.66 -26.31 -32.42
N GLY A 52 17.91 -26.62 -32.14
CA GLY A 52 18.76 -25.91 -31.25
C GLY A 52 19.13 -24.49 -31.72
N GLY A 53 19.18 -23.61 -30.76
CA GLY A 53 19.69 -22.26 -30.89
C GLY A 53 20.24 -21.78 -29.58
N THR A 54 21.51 -21.94 -29.37
CA THR A 54 22.35 -21.38 -28.31
C THR A 54 22.21 -19.87 -28.26
N GLY A 55 21.95 -19.33 -27.11
CA GLY A 55 22.58 -18.08 -26.79
C GLY A 55 21.74 -16.88 -26.47
N ARG A 56 22.03 -16.38 -25.30
CA ARG A 56 22.07 -14.98 -24.89
C ARG A 56 20.80 -14.31 -24.35
N GLY A 57 20.85 -14.17 -23.03
CA GLY A 57 20.57 -12.92 -22.36
C GLY A 57 19.28 -12.25 -22.78
N SER A 58 18.17 -12.63 -22.16
CA SER A 58 16.98 -11.78 -22.14
C SER A 58 17.37 -10.43 -21.53
N LYS A 59 17.60 -9.44 -22.39
CA LYS A 59 17.60 -8.04 -21.95
C LYS A 59 16.20 -7.76 -21.44
N THR A 60 16.04 -7.83 -20.15
CA THR A 60 14.89 -7.26 -19.46
C THR A 60 14.93 -5.77 -19.77
N GLY A 61 14.21 -5.36 -20.82
CA GLY A 61 13.96 -3.94 -21.06
C GLY A 61 13.31 -3.41 -19.79
N LEU A 62 13.98 -2.46 -19.12
CA LEU A 62 13.34 -1.68 -18.07
C LEU A 62 12.09 -1.05 -18.70
N VAL A 63 10.94 -1.63 -18.41
CA VAL A 63 9.66 -0.94 -18.66
C VAL A 63 9.68 0.28 -17.73
N PRO A 64 9.51 1.51 -18.25
CA PRO A 64 9.44 2.68 -17.40
C PRO A 64 8.41 2.42 -16.29
N ALA A 65 8.70 2.86 -15.08
CA ALA A 65 7.77 2.70 -13.96
C ALA A 65 6.41 3.24 -14.37
N VAL A 66 5.40 2.37 -14.45
CA VAL A 66 4.04 2.74 -14.84
C VAL A 66 3.50 3.65 -13.74
N ASN A 67 3.19 4.88 -14.08
CA ASN A 67 2.65 5.83 -13.12
C ASN A 67 1.13 5.67 -12.96
N ILE A 68 0.58 6.24 -11.90
CA ILE A 68 -0.84 6.15 -11.56
C ILE A 68 -1.75 6.67 -12.68
N ILE A 69 -1.35 7.71 -13.41
CA ILE A 69 -2.14 8.31 -14.50
C ILE A 69 -2.30 7.32 -15.65
N GLN A 70 -1.23 6.58 -15.97
CA GLN A 70 -1.29 5.53 -17.00
C GLN A 70 -2.19 4.37 -16.58
N VAL A 71 -2.11 3.95 -15.32
CA VAL A 71 -2.99 2.89 -14.77
C VAL A 71 -4.45 3.33 -14.85
N GLU A 72 -4.77 4.55 -14.40
CA GLU A 72 -6.12 5.10 -14.50
C GLU A 72 -6.64 5.12 -15.93
N ALA A 73 -5.84 5.59 -16.89
CA ALA A 73 -6.23 5.67 -18.29
C ALA A 73 -6.55 4.28 -18.86
N ILE A 74 -5.72 3.27 -18.58
CA ILE A 74 -5.94 1.89 -19.01
C ILE A 74 -7.23 1.32 -18.40
N LEU A 75 -7.44 1.50 -17.11
CA LEU A 75 -8.63 0.99 -16.43
C LEU A 75 -9.91 1.68 -16.92
N ARG A 76 -9.87 3.00 -17.16
CA ARG A 76 -11.02 3.75 -17.75
C ARG A 76 -11.34 3.29 -19.16
N ALA A 77 -10.36 2.86 -19.94
CA ALA A 77 -10.53 2.27 -21.27
C ALA A 77 -10.99 0.79 -21.23
N GLY A 78 -11.26 0.22 -20.04
CA GLY A 78 -11.66 -1.18 -19.89
C GLY A 78 -10.51 -2.19 -19.99
N GLY A 79 -9.25 -1.70 -19.98
CA GLY A 79 -8.07 -2.55 -19.97
C GLY A 79 -7.84 -3.24 -18.63
N ARG A 80 -7.00 -4.27 -18.63
CA ARG A 80 -6.62 -5.02 -17.43
C ARG A 80 -5.21 -4.64 -16.98
N VAL A 81 -5.06 -4.50 -15.68
CA VAL A 81 -3.79 -4.19 -15.01
C VAL A 81 -3.59 -5.21 -13.89
N GLY A 82 -2.42 -5.84 -13.87
CA GLY A 82 -2.01 -6.73 -12.80
C GLY A 82 -0.94 -6.07 -11.92
N THR A 83 -0.56 -6.75 -10.84
CA THR A 83 0.53 -6.32 -9.96
C THR A 83 1.40 -7.49 -9.56
N ALA A 84 2.67 -7.20 -9.25
CA ALA A 84 3.62 -8.18 -8.74
C ALA A 84 4.32 -7.65 -7.49
N SER A 85 4.45 -8.52 -6.48
CA SER A 85 5.27 -8.25 -5.30
C SER A 85 6.75 -8.14 -5.68
N PRO A 86 7.56 -7.41 -4.92
CA PRO A 86 9.01 -7.45 -5.06
C PRO A 86 9.53 -8.88 -4.83
N SER A 87 10.60 -9.24 -5.53
CA SER A 87 11.27 -10.52 -5.28
C SER A 87 12.09 -10.49 -3.97
N PRO A 88 12.44 -11.65 -3.39
CA PRO A 88 13.37 -11.69 -2.25
C PRO A 88 14.70 -10.99 -2.54
N ASP A 89 15.23 -11.09 -3.77
CA ASP A 89 16.49 -10.44 -4.17
C ASP A 89 16.42 -8.91 -4.06
N GLN A 90 15.29 -8.28 -4.41
CA GLN A 90 15.12 -6.84 -4.26
C GLN A 90 15.17 -6.39 -2.79
N PHE A 91 14.67 -7.23 -1.88
CA PHE A 91 14.79 -6.98 -0.45
C PHE A 91 16.21 -7.26 0.05
N ALA A 92 16.86 -8.32 -0.43
CA ALA A 92 18.25 -8.61 -0.10
C ALA A 92 19.18 -7.45 -0.48
N ASP A 93 18.99 -6.86 -1.68
CA ASP A 93 19.72 -5.67 -2.13
C ASP A 93 19.45 -4.47 -1.21
N ALA A 94 18.19 -4.28 -0.78
CA ALA A 94 17.83 -3.19 0.12
C ALA A 94 18.49 -3.36 1.51
N TYR A 95 18.52 -4.58 2.04
CA TYR A 95 19.16 -4.87 3.33
C TYR A 95 20.69 -4.78 3.26
N ALA A 96 21.29 -5.28 2.18
CA ALA A 96 22.73 -5.15 1.94
C ALA A 96 23.14 -3.67 1.82
N ALA A 97 22.36 -2.87 1.11
CA ALA A 97 22.62 -1.43 0.99
C ALA A 97 22.45 -0.69 2.32
N ALA A 98 21.52 -1.10 3.18
CA ALA A 98 21.37 -0.53 4.52
C ALA A 98 22.60 -0.85 5.39
N ALA A 99 23.06 -2.10 5.38
CA ALA A 99 24.26 -2.51 6.12
C ALA A 99 25.53 -1.80 5.61
N ALA A 100 25.71 -1.69 4.28
CA ALA A 100 26.81 -0.95 3.68
C ALA A 100 26.79 0.55 4.04
N GLY A 101 25.59 1.10 4.30
CA GLY A 101 25.39 2.46 4.81
C GLY A 101 25.66 2.63 6.30
N GLY A 102 26.10 1.56 7.00
CA GLY A 102 26.46 1.58 8.43
C GLY A 102 25.33 1.24 9.38
N ALA A 103 24.19 0.73 8.89
CA ALA A 103 23.14 0.23 9.77
C ALA A 103 23.57 -1.08 10.45
N GLU A 104 23.35 -1.18 11.75
CA GLU A 104 23.62 -2.38 12.55
C GLU A 104 22.43 -3.35 12.58
N ALA A 105 21.24 -2.87 12.25
CA ALA A 105 20.02 -3.65 12.09
C ALA A 105 19.05 -2.97 11.12
N VAL A 106 18.08 -3.75 10.61
CA VAL A 106 17.01 -3.26 9.77
C VAL A 106 15.65 -3.57 10.41
N VAL A 107 14.71 -2.61 10.35
CA VAL A 107 13.30 -2.84 10.60
C VAL A 107 12.54 -2.66 9.29
N SER A 108 11.93 -3.74 8.81
CA SER A 108 11.29 -3.83 7.48
C SER A 108 9.78 -3.94 7.66
N VAL A 109 9.06 -2.84 7.44
CA VAL A 109 7.62 -2.73 7.72
C VAL A 109 6.84 -2.75 6.41
N HIS A 110 5.93 -3.70 6.25
CA HIS A 110 5.27 -3.97 4.96
C HIS A 110 3.76 -3.95 5.04
N LEU A 111 3.15 -3.81 3.83
CA LEU A 111 1.70 -3.99 3.70
C LEU A 111 1.30 -5.38 4.17
N SER A 112 0.01 -5.49 4.50
CA SER A 112 -0.57 -6.74 5.01
C SER A 112 -0.20 -7.96 4.17
N GLY A 113 0.29 -9.01 4.84
CA GLY A 113 0.55 -10.30 4.24
C GLY A 113 -0.71 -11.00 3.70
N ARG A 114 -1.90 -10.54 4.08
CA ARG A 114 -3.18 -11.02 3.52
C ARG A 114 -3.52 -10.38 2.16
N LEU A 115 -2.89 -9.25 1.83
CA LEU A 115 -3.13 -8.53 0.57
C LEU A 115 -2.07 -8.82 -0.48
N SER A 116 -0.85 -9.20 -0.06
CA SER A 116 0.29 -9.37 -0.97
C SER A 116 1.34 -10.34 -0.41
N GLY A 117 2.05 -11.01 -1.32
CA GLY A 117 3.23 -11.82 -1.00
C GLY A 117 4.49 -11.01 -0.59
N THR A 118 4.40 -9.67 -0.57
CA THR A 118 5.53 -8.78 -0.24
C THR A 118 6.16 -9.09 1.12
N LEU A 119 5.34 -9.31 2.15
CA LEU A 119 5.80 -9.68 3.49
C LEU A 119 6.62 -10.98 3.47
N ASN A 120 6.18 -11.98 2.72
CA ASN A 120 6.87 -13.25 2.57
C ASN A 120 8.22 -13.08 1.86
N SER A 121 8.28 -12.28 0.79
CA SER A 121 9.53 -11.97 0.07
C SER A 121 10.54 -11.27 1.00
N ALA A 122 10.09 -10.30 1.79
CA ALA A 122 10.91 -9.61 2.78
C ALA A 122 11.45 -10.58 3.86
N SER A 123 10.59 -11.49 4.35
CA SER A 123 10.98 -12.49 5.36
C SER A 123 12.00 -13.49 4.82
N LEU A 124 11.85 -13.93 3.58
CA LEU A 124 12.83 -14.82 2.93
C LEU A 124 14.20 -14.14 2.80
N ALA A 125 14.23 -12.88 2.38
CA ALA A 125 15.48 -12.11 2.26
C ALA A 125 16.12 -11.85 3.64
N ALA A 126 15.33 -11.66 4.69
CA ALA A 126 15.81 -11.41 6.04
C ALA A 126 16.68 -12.55 6.59
N ALA A 127 16.39 -13.81 6.18
CA ALA A 127 17.11 -14.99 6.65
C ALA A 127 18.60 -15.01 6.26
N SER A 128 18.98 -14.31 5.18
CA SER A 128 20.35 -14.24 4.67
C SER A 128 20.93 -12.82 4.64
N ALA A 129 20.28 -11.88 5.32
CA ALA A 129 20.72 -10.50 5.38
C ALA A 129 22.04 -10.35 6.16
N PRO A 130 22.92 -9.39 5.79
CA PRO A 130 24.21 -9.19 6.45
C PRO A 130 24.10 -8.65 7.89
N VAL A 131 22.94 -8.12 8.26
CA VAL A 131 22.61 -7.60 9.60
C VAL A 131 21.26 -8.14 10.05
N PRO A 132 20.95 -8.18 11.36
CA PRO A 132 19.62 -8.59 11.82
C PRO A 132 18.50 -7.78 11.21
N VAL A 133 17.43 -8.45 10.73
CA VAL A 133 16.26 -7.82 10.13
C VAL A 133 15.01 -8.20 10.91
N HIS A 134 14.27 -7.21 11.40
CA HIS A 134 12.96 -7.37 12.00
C HIS A 134 11.88 -7.06 10.96
N VAL A 135 11.17 -8.08 10.47
CA VAL A 135 10.07 -7.91 9.52
C VAL A 135 8.77 -7.73 10.29
N VAL A 136 8.03 -6.67 9.94
CA VAL A 136 6.77 -6.29 10.60
C VAL A 136 5.63 -6.30 9.56
N ASP A 137 4.59 -7.09 9.84
CA ASP A 137 3.31 -6.99 9.14
C ASP A 137 2.49 -5.84 9.73
N SER A 138 2.28 -4.78 8.96
CA SER A 138 1.46 -3.66 9.41
C SER A 138 -0.03 -4.00 9.47
N GLN A 139 -0.44 -5.12 8.88
CA GLN A 139 -1.85 -5.44 8.65
C GLN A 139 -2.65 -4.28 8.02
N SER A 140 -1.97 -3.44 7.26
CA SER A 140 -2.51 -2.24 6.63
C SER A 140 -1.95 -2.06 5.22
N ILE A 141 -2.32 -0.96 4.56
CA ILE A 141 -1.84 -0.53 3.25
C ILE A 141 -1.99 0.99 3.15
N GLY A 142 -1.34 1.62 2.18
CA GLY A 142 -1.42 3.06 1.99
C GLY A 142 -0.82 3.81 3.18
N MET A 143 -1.36 4.97 3.50
CA MET A 143 -0.87 5.74 4.65
C MET A 143 -1.14 5.09 6.02
N GLY A 144 -1.94 4.02 6.09
CA GLY A 144 -1.99 3.18 7.29
C GLY A 144 -0.66 2.47 7.55
N LEU A 145 -0.03 1.93 6.49
CA LEU A 145 1.35 1.47 6.53
C LEU A 145 2.30 2.66 6.67
N GLY A 146 2.12 3.74 5.89
CA GLY A 146 3.00 4.90 5.89
C GLY A 146 3.18 5.54 7.27
N ILE A 147 2.10 5.72 8.04
CA ILE A 147 2.17 6.27 9.42
C ILE A 147 2.94 5.33 10.36
N ALA A 148 2.78 4.01 10.23
CA ALA A 148 3.56 3.04 10.99
C ALA A 148 5.05 3.12 10.65
N VAL A 149 5.40 3.25 9.37
CA VAL A 149 6.77 3.43 8.88
C VAL A 149 7.40 4.73 9.38
N LEU A 150 6.66 5.84 9.36
CA LEU A 150 7.12 7.12 9.91
C LEU A 150 7.37 7.03 11.43
N THR A 151 6.56 6.25 12.14
CA THR A 151 6.76 6.00 13.58
C THR A 151 8.03 5.18 13.82
N ALA A 152 8.27 4.13 13.00
CA ALA A 152 9.52 3.38 13.06
C ALA A 152 10.75 4.26 12.80
N ALA A 153 10.68 5.11 11.76
CA ALA A 153 11.77 6.02 11.43
C ALA A 153 12.05 7.01 12.56
N ALA A 154 11.02 7.59 13.17
CA ALA A 154 11.18 8.48 14.33
C ALA A 154 11.84 7.77 15.54
N ALA A 155 11.44 6.53 15.84
CA ALA A 155 12.04 5.73 16.90
C ALA A 155 13.51 5.40 16.60
N ALA A 156 13.83 5.03 15.35
CA ALA A 156 15.20 4.77 14.91
C ALA A 156 16.09 6.02 15.03
N HIS A 157 15.61 7.19 14.62
CA HIS A 157 16.32 8.46 14.77
C HIS A 157 16.53 8.87 16.24
N ALA A 158 15.61 8.46 17.11
CA ALA A 158 15.75 8.67 18.55
C ALA A 158 16.75 7.67 19.22
N GLY A 159 17.38 6.78 18.43
CA GLY A 159 18.37 5.82 18.91
C GLY A 159 17.79 4.59 19.58
N ALA A 160 16.50 4.28 19.34
CA ALA A 160 15.89 3.09 19.91
C ALA A 160 16.47 1.79 19.29
N ALA A 161 16.57 0.72 20.09
CA ALA A 161 16.97 -0.58 19.62
C ALA A 161 15.98 -1.16 18.60
N ALA A 162 16.44 -2.00 17.68
CA ALA A 162 15.63 -2.51 16.55
C ALA A 162 14.32 -3.18 17.00
N ALA A 163 14.34 -3.96 18.09
CA ALA A 163 13.12 -4.56 18.64
C ALA A 163 12.09 -3.51 19.10
N ALA A 164 12.54 -2.40 19.69
CA ALA A 164 11.68 -1.30 20.13
C ALA A 164 11.13 -0.52 18.92
N VAL A 165 11.95 -0.30 17.88
CA VAL A 165 11.52 0.30 16.60
C VAL A 165 10.43 -0.56 15.93
N ALA A 166 10.63 -1.87 15.86
CA ALA A 166 9.65 -2.81 15.31
C ALA A 166 8.35 -2.82 16.12
N ALA A 167 8.45 -2.84 17.44
CA ALA A 167 7.29 -2.78 18.33
C ALA A 167 6.51 -1.45 18.19
N ALA A 168 7.21 -0.32 18.03
CA ALA A 168 6.59 0.97 17.82
C ALA A 168 5.79 1.00 16.49
N ALA A 169 6.35 0.46 15.40
CA ALA A 169 5.66 0.33 14.13
C ALA A 169 4.39 -0.54 14.25
N ALA A 170 4.51 -1.72 14.84
CA ALA A 170 3.40 -2.66 15.02
C ALA A 170 2.28 -2.04 15.90
N SER A 171 2.64 -1.44 17.01
CA SER A 171 1.70 -0.76 17.91
C SER A 171 0.97 0.38 17.21
N ARG A 172 1.70 1.19 16.43
CA ARG A 172 1.09 2.30 15.67
C ARG A 172 0.11 1.77 14.63
N ALA A 173 0.50 0.73 13.86
CA ALA A 173 -0.37 0.10 12.88
C ALA A 173 -1.66 -0.46 13.50
N ALA A 174 -1.57 -1.06 14.68
CA ALA A 174 -2.74 -1.58 15.41
C ALA A 174 -3.69 -0.49 15.94
N SER A 175 -3.15 0.70 16.24
CA SER A 175 -3.91 1.81 16.86
C SER A 175 -4.73 2.63 15.87
N LEU A 176 -4.45 2.56 14.58
CA LEU A 176 -5.13 3.35 13.53
C LEU A 176 -6.30 2.63 12.87
N ARG A 177 -7.09 3.38 12.12
CA ARG A 177 -8.13 2.83 11.24
C ARG A 177 -8.02 3.47 9.86
N SER A 178 -8.16 2.60 8.85
CA SER A 178 -8.19 2.99 7.44
C SER A 178 -9.57 2.70 6.87
N TYR A 179 -10.23 3.74 6.39
CA TYR A 179 -11.53 3.68 5.71
C TYR A 179 -11.39 4.21 4.30
N PHE A 180 -12.12 3.65 3.34
CA PHE A 180 -12.11 4.17 1.99
C PHE A 180 -13.41 3.87 1.24
N ALA A 181 -13.73 4.72 0.29
CA ALA A 181 -14.86 4.60 -0.63
C ALA A 181 -14.35 4.39 -2.04
N LEU A 182 -15.05 3.56 -2.81
CA LEU A 182 -14.76 3.29 -4.21
C LEU A 182 -15.90 3.75 -5.10
N ASP A 183 -15.55 4.11 -6.32
CA ASP A 183 -16.54 4.35 -7.37
C ASP A 183 -17.12 3.04 -7.92
N ALA A 184 -16.34 1.94 -7.91
CA ALA A 184 -16.80 0.63 -8.31
C ALA A 184 -16.03 -0.48 -7.55
N PRO A 185 -16.71 -1.51 -7.00
CA PRO A 185 -16.04 -2.60 -6.28
C PRO A 185 -15.38 -3.63 -7.20
N GLY A 186 -15.69 -3.60 -8.50
CA GLY A 186 -15.31 -4.64 -9.46
C GLY A 186 -13.82 -4.92 -9.56
N TYR A 187 -12.99 -3.89 -9.42
CA TYR A 187 -11.52 -4.04 -9.46
C TYR A 187 -10.98 -4.86 -8.28
N LEU A 188 -11.49 -4.62 -7.07
CA LEU A 188 -11.09 -5.40 -5.87
C LEU A 188 -11.59 -6.85 -5.93
N LEU A 189 -12.81 -7.05 -6.41
CA LEU A 189 -13.39 -8.40 -6.60
C LEU A 189 -12.59 -9.17 -7.65
N ALA A 190 -12.34 -8.58 -8.82
CA ALA A 190 -11.56 -9.20 -9.89
C ALA A 190 -10.10 -9.48 -9.48
N GLY A 191 -9.54 -8.63 -8.61
CA GLY A 191 -8.19 -8.78 -8.06
C GLY A 191 -8.09 -9.79 -6.90
N GLY A 192 -9.21 -10.32 -6.39
CA GLY A 192 -9.23 -11.24 -5.24
C GLY A 192 -8.78 -10.61 -3.91
N ARG A 193 -8.84 -9.28 -3.78
CA ARG A 193 -8.50 -8.55 -2.54
C ARG A 193 -9.74 -8.18 -1.72
N LEU A 194 -10.91 -8.43 -2.25
CA LEU A 194 -12.18 -8.36 -1.55
C LEU A 194 -12.93 -9.66 -1.78
N GLU A 195 -13.37 -10.30 -0.71
CA GLU A 195 -14.18 -11.51 -0.82
C GLU A 195 -15.58 -11.17 -1.34
N ALA A 196 -16.04 -11.95 -2.31
CA ALA A 196 -17.42 -11.87 -2.77
C ALA A 196 -18.35 -12.27 -1.62
N THR A 197 -19.24 -11.37 -1.22
CA THR A 197 -20.23 -11.62 -0.17
C THR A 197 -21.63 -11.48 -0.77
N PRO A 198 -22.67 -12.13 -0.21
CA PRO A 198 -24.05 -11.90 -0.62
C PRO A 198 -24.44 -10.42 -0.59
N ALA A 199 -23.72 -9.65 0.22
CA ALA A 199 -23.90 -8.21 0.33
C ALA A 199 -23.28 -7.40 -0.82
N LEU A 200 -22.29 -7.95 -1.57
CA LEU A 200 -21.69 -7.35 -2.77
C LEU A 200 -21.66 -8.39 -3.89
N PRO A 201 -22.78 -8.64 -4.55
CA PRO A 201 -22.78 -9.46 -5.76
C PRO A 201 -22.01 -8.73 -6.86
N GLU A 202 -21.43 -9.47 -7.80
CA GLU A 202 -20.71 -8.92 -8.95
C GLU A 202 -21.55 -7.91 -9.76
N SER A 203 -22.89 -8.01 -9.70
CA SER A 203 -23.86 -7.11 -10.33
C SER A 203 -24.08 -5.78 -9.58
N ALA A 204 -23.44 -5.54 -8.45
CA ALA A 204 -23.64 -4.34 -7.63
C ALA A 204 -22.97 -3.08 -8.21
N LEU A 205 -23.17 -2.81 -9.51
CA LEU A 205 -22.61 -1.64 -10.23
C LEU A 205 -23.17 -0.29 -9.76
N THR A 206 -24.25 -0.29 -8.97
CA THR A 206 -24.97 0.94 -8.61
C THR A 206 -24.68 1.41 -7.17
N VAL A 207 -23.88 0.71 -6.41
CA VAL A 207 -23.56 1.07 -5.02
C VAL A 207 -22.13 1.55 -4.89
N ARG A 208 -21.90 2.49 -3.97
CA ARG A 208 -20.60 2.98 -3.55
C ARG A 208 -20.22 2.27 -2.26
N PRO A 209 -19.34 1.25 -2.31
CA PRO A 209 -18.96 0.54 -1.09
C PRO A 209 -18.07 1.42 -0.22
N LEU A 210 -18.33 1.43 1.08
CA LEU A 210 -17.41 1.88 2.09
C LEU A 210 -16.72 0.66 2.67
N LEU A 211 -15.42 0.70 2.64
CA LEU A 211 -14.55 -0.40 3.01
C LEU A 211 -13.61 0.05 4.14
N HIS A 212 -13.11 -0.91 4.89
CA HIS A 212 -12.07 -0.67 5.87
C HIS A 212 -11.06 -1.82 5.90
N ILE A 213 -9.91 -1.56 6.50
CA ILE A 213 -8.95 -2.63 6.79
C ILE A 213 -9.28 -3.20 8.17
N SER A 214 -9.49 -4.51 8.23
CA SER A 214 -9.73 -5.24 9.46
C SER A 214 -8.89 -6.51 9.48
N ASN A 215 -8.05 -6.65 10.51
CA ASN A 215 -7.13 -7.80 10.65
C ASN A 215 -6.32 -8.08 9.36
N GLY A 216 -5.86 -7.02 8.70
CA GLY A 216 -5.08 -7.11 7.48
C GLY A 216 -5.85 -7.38 6.19
N SER A 217 -7.17 -7.54 6.24
CA SER A 217 -8.04 -7.77 5.08
C SER A 217 -8.89 -6.55 4.76
N ILE A 218 -9.27 -6.40 3.48
CA ILE A 218 -10.25 -5.41 3.06
C ILE A 218 -11.64 -5.99 3.30
N VAL A 219 -12.46 -5.28 4.06
CA VAL A 219 -13.79 -5.71 4.46
C VAL A 219 -14.82 -4.64 4.10
N LEU A 220 -15.99 -5.09 3.62
CA LEU A 220 -17.14 -4.21 3.40
C LEU A 220 -17.69 -3.76 4.75
N LEU A 221 -17.76 -2.45 4.95
CA LEU A 221 -18.36 -1.85 6.16
C LEU A 221 -19.82 -1.46 5.90
N GLU A 222 -20.04 -0.64 4.87
CA GLU A 222 -21.35 -0.09 4.53
C GLU A 222 -21.50 0.10 3.02
N LYS A 223 -22.70 0.46 2.57
CA LYS A 223 -23.00 0.81 1.18
C LYS A 223 -23.70 2.16 1.12
N ALA A 224 -23.22 3.04 0.28
CA ALA A 224 -23.88 4.28 -0.03
C ALA A 224 -24.53 4.22 -1.43
N ARG A 225 -25.60 4.99 -1.62
CA ARG A 225 -26.28 5.09 -2.91
C ARG A 225 -25.66 6.14 -3.82
N THR A 226 -24.98 7.14 -3.24
CA THR A 226 -24.39 8.26 -3.97
C THR A 226 -22.95 8.51 -3.50
N GLN A 227 -22.14 9.13 -4.35
CA GLN A 227 -20.78 9.51 -4.04
C GLN A 227 -20.73 10.51 -2.86
N SER A 228 -21.61 11.52 -2.86
CA SER A 228 -21.69 12.48 -1.76
C SER A 228 -22.11 11.82 -0.44
N GLY A 229 -23.01 10.84 -0.50
CA GLY A 229 -23.40 10.03 0.66
C GLY A 229 -22.23 9.20 1.19
N ALA A 230 -21.46 8.59 0.32
CA ALA A 230 -20.26 7.84 0.69
C ALA A 230 -19.22 8.73 1.38
N LEU A 231 -18.91 9.90 0.81
CA LEU A 231 -17.94 10.84 1.39
C LEU A 231 -18.39 11.37 2.75
N ARG A 232 -19.68 11.73 2.89
CA ARG A 232 -20.23 12.17 4.18
C ARG A 232 -20.07 11.07 5.23
N ARG A 233 -20.42 9.83 4.89
CA ARG A 233 -20.32 8.70 5.83
C ARG A 233 -18.87 8.37 6.18
N LEU A 234 -17.97 8.43 5.20
CA LEU A 234 -16.53 8.28 5.40
C LEU A 234 -16.01 9.31 6.43
N GLY A 235 -16.44 10.56 6.30
CA GLY A 235 -16.09 11.62 7.25
C GLY A 235 -16.64 11.35 8.66
N GLN A 236 -17.90 10.91 8.77
CA GLN A 236 -18.50 10.53 10.06
C GLN A 236 -17.72 9.41 10.75
N LEU A 237 -17.37 8.35 10.03
CA LEU A 237 -16.56 7.24 10.55
C LEU A 237 -15.19 7.71 11.07
N ALA A 238 -14.55 8.64 10.35
CA ALA A 238 -13.28 9.21 10.76
C ALA A 238 -13.42 10.02 12.07
N VAL A 239 -14.45 10.86 12.18
CA VAL A 239 -14.75 11.66 13.37
C VAL A 239 -15.13 10.75 14.56
N GLU A 240 -16.01 9.78 14.33
CA GLU A 240 -16.43 8.81 15.37
C GLU A 240 -15.22 8.04 15.93
N PHE A 241 -14.30 7.60 15.06
CA PHE A 241 -13.13 6.86 15.53
C PHE A 241 -12.09 7.75 16.22
N ALA A 242 -11.88 8.97 15.75
CA ALA A 242 -10.99 9.92 16.41
C ALA A 242 -11.48 10.26 17.84
N GLY A 243 -12.79 10.50 17.99
CA GLY A 243 -13.36 11.03 19.23
C GLY A 243 -12.66 12.33 19.61
N ASP A 244 -12.40 12.52 20.90
CA ASP A 244 -11.72 13.70 21.44
C ASP A 244 -10.18 13.54 21.50
N ARG A 245 -9.65 12.44 20.98
CA ARG A 245 -8.21 12.16 21.03
C ARG A 245 -7.46 12.96 19.98
N PRO A 246 -6.27 13.51 20.32
CA PRO A 246 -5.36 14.02 19.30
C PRO A 246 -5.04 12.93 18.27
N ALA A 247 -5.03 13.28 16.98
CA ALA A 247 -4.83 12.30 15.93
C ALA A 247 -4.02 12.88 14.76
N ASP A 248 -3.25 12.01 14.11
CA ASP A 248 -2.77 12.26 12.76
C ASP A 248 -3.83 11.78 11.76
N LEU A 249 -4.03 12.54 10.69
CA LEU A 249 -4.91 12.22 9.58
C LEU A 249 -4.11 11.97 8.31
N ALA A 250 -4.55 11.01 7.49
CA ALA A 250 -4.08 10.93 6.12
C ALA A 250 -5.27 10.78 5.18
N VAL A 251 -5.33 11.60 4.13
CA VAL A 251 -6.30 11.49 3.05
C VAL A 251 -5.57 11.09 1.78
N GLN A 252 -6.02 9.98 1.18
CA GLN A 252 -5.45 9.45 -0.04
C GLN A 252 -6.51 9.35 -1.12
N TYR A 253 -6.10 9.61 -2.37
CA TYR A 253 -7.03 9.65 -3.49
C TYR A 253 -6.45 9.02 -4.75
N ILE A 254 -7.34 8.69 -5.68
CA ILE A 254 -7.04 8.38 -7.06
C ILE A 254 -7.93 9.25 -7.92
N GLY A 255 -7.33 10.09 -8.77
CA GLY A 255 -7.99 11.03 -9.67
C GLY A 255 -8.12 12.44 -9.10
N ASP A 256 -9.20 12.76 -8.42
CA ASP A 256 -9.56 14.14 -8.04
C ASP A 256 -8.87 14.64 -6.77
N ALA A 257 -7.76 15.36 -6.97
CA ALA A 257 -6.97 15.97 -5.89
C ALA A 257 -7.73 17.12 -5.18
N GLY A 258 -8.56 17.88 -5.91
CA GLY A 258 -9.34 18.98 -5.34
C GLY A 258 -10.35 18.47 -4.33
N ARG A 259 -11.12 17.46 -4.72
CA ARG A 259 -12.08 16.78 -3.82
C ARG A 259 -11.39 16.22 -2.57
N ALA A 260 -10.21 15.64 -2.73
CA ALA A 260 -9.45 15.09 -1.60
C ALA A 260 -8.96 16.21 -0.65
N ALA A 261 -8.51 17.33 -1.20
CA ALA A 261 -8.07 18.49 -0.42
C ALA A 261 -9.24 19.09 0.38
N ASP A 262 -10.41 19.27 -0.24
CA ASP A 262 -11.62 19.76 0.43
C ASP A 262 -12.05 18.83 1.56
N PHE A 263 -12.02 17.51 1.31
CA PHE A 263 -12.34 16.51 2.32
C PHE A 263 -11.35 16.52 3.49
N ALA A 264 -10.05 16.61 3.23
CA ALA A 264 -9.03 16.71 4.25
C ALA A 264 -9.21 17.98 5.11
N ALA A 265 -9.47 19.13 4.47
CA ALA A 265 -9.73 20.40 5.17
C ALA A 265 -11.00 20.34 6.01
N GLN A 266 -12.04 19.66 5.54
CA GLN A 266 -13.26 19.44 6.30
C GLN A 266 -13.00 18.59 7.55
N LEU A 267 -12.29 17.47 7.43
CA LEU A 267 -11.94 16.59 8.55
C LEU A 267 -11.07 17.29 9.59
N ALA A 268 -10.09 18.08 9.14
CA ALA A 268 -9.24 18.83 10.04
C ALA A 268 -10.00 19.86 10.89
N ARG A 269 -11.17 20.32 10.42
CA ARG A 269 -12.07 21.20 11.20
C ARG A 269 -12.99 20.44 12.16
N LEU A 270 -13.37 19.21 11.78
CA LEU A 270 -14.33 18.41 12.54
C LEU A 270 -13.70 17.56 13.65
N ILE A 271 -12.44 17.21 13.51
CA ILE A 271 -11.72 16.40 14.50
C ILE A 271 -10.89 17.31 15.38
N PRO A 272 -11.22 17.43 16.68
CA PRO A 272 -10.43 18.23 17.63
C PRO A 272 -9.00 17.67 17.75
N GLY A 273 -8.00 18.56 17.79
CA GLY A 273 -6.63 18.15 18.07
C GLY A 273 -5.94 17.40 16.94
N VAL A 274 -6.30 17.63 15.67
CA VAL A 274 -5.51 17.12 14.54
C VAL A 274 -4.10 17.69 14.63
N ARG A 275 -3.10 16.78 14.70
CA ARG A 275 -1.68 17.14 14.84
C ARG A 275 -1.00 17.29 13.49
N ARG A 276 -1.29 16.36 12.58
CA ARG A 276 -0.74 16.35 11.22
C ARG A 276 -1.81 15.89 10.25
N THR A 277 -1.79 16.48 9.06
CA THR A 277 -2.62 16.03 7.94
C THR A 277 -1.71 15.71 6.77
N TYR A 278 -1.77 14.46 6.31
CA TYR A 278 -1.10 13.98 5.10
C TYR A 278 -2.13 13.93 3.98
N LEU A 279 -1.81 14.52 2.84
CA LEU A 279 -2.64 14.48 1.64
C LEU A 279 -1.78 14.01 0.47
N GLY A 280 -2.20 12.97 -0.23
CA GLY A 280 -1.43 12.46 -1.35
C GLY A 280 -2.20 11.49 -2.23
N ALA A 281 -1.75 11.34 -3.47
CA ALA A 281 -2.23 10.28 -4.34
C ALA A 281 -1.82 8.90 -3.77
N ALA A 282 -2.67 7.91 -3.97
CA ALA A 282 -2.31 6.52 -3.70
C ALA A 282 -1.28 6.02 -4.75
N ASP A 283 -0.63 4.89 -4.45
CA ASP A 283 0.29 4.23 -5.37
C ASP A 283 -0.44 3.62 -6.59
N ALA A 284 0.27 3.50 -7.71
CA ALA A 284 -0.23 2.87 -8.94
C ALA A 284 -0.68 1.41 -8.73
N VAL A 285 -0.04 0.69 -7.81
CA VAL A 285 -0.42 -0.68 -7.41
C VAL A 285 -1.77 -0.67 -6.70
N ILE A 286 -2.02 0.29 -5.83
CA ILE A 286 -3.33 0.47 -5.17
C ILE A 286 -4.39 0.80 -6.22
N CYS A 287 -4.07 1.70 -7.16
CA CYS A 287 -4.98 2.04 -8.27
C CYS A 287 -5.38 0.83 -9.11
N ALA A 288 -4.43 -0.08 -9.41
CA ALA A 288 -4.70 -1.31 -10.16
C ALA A 288 -5.79 -2.20 -9.52
N HIS A 289 -5.90 -2.17 -8.19
CA HIS A 289 -6.86 -2.97 -7.43
C HIS A 289 -8.14 -2.22 -7.02
N THR A 290 -8.05 -0.92 -6.75
CA THR A 290 -9.21 -0.12 -6.31
C THR A 290 -9.92 0.59 -7.44
N GLY A 291 -9.23 0.76 -8.57
CA GLY A 291 -9.70 1.56 -9.68
C GLY A 291 -9.68 3.06 -9.44
N PRO A 292 -10.04 3.82 -10.49
CA PRO A 292 -10.21 5.27 -10.41
C PRO A 292 -11.29 5.70 -9.41
N GLY A 293 -11.13 6.89 -8.84
CA GLY A 293 -12.14 7.54 -7.99
C GLY A 293 -12.11 7.12 -6.51
N MET A 294 -11.14 6.31 -6.11
CA MET A 294 -10.95 5.96 -4.69
C MET A 294 -10.65 7.21 -3.85
N LEU A 295 -11.30 7.32 -2.71
CA LEU A 295 -10.94 8.25 -1.64
C LEU A 295 -10.86 7.49 -0.31
N GLY A 296 -9.72 7.61 0.37
CA GLY A 296 -9.47 6.97 1.65
C GLY A 296 -9.08 7.96 2.73
N VAL A 297 -9.38 7.60 3.97
CA VAL A 297 -8.92 8.32 5.16
C VAL A 297 -8.34 7.34 6.16
N VAL A 298 -7.18 7.71 6.70
CA VAL A 298 -6.58 7.04 7.85
C VAL A 298 -6.65 7.98 9.04
N VAL A 299 -7.14 7.47 10.15
CA VAL A 299 -7.17 8.16 11.43
C VAL A 299 -6.27 7.41 12.39
N ALA A 300 -5.28 8.10 12.92
CA ALA A 300 -4.26 7.53 13.77
C ALA A 300 -4.18 8.31 15.09
N PRO A 301 -5.00 7.95 16.12
CA PRO A 301 -4.96 8.59 17.43
C PRO A 301 -3.56 8.50 18.05
N CYS A 302 -3.18 9.55 18.80
CA CYS A 302 -1.88 9.66 19.47
C CYS A 302 -1.98 9.24 20.94
#